data_5ab5ef814878ae05726e05391d0b420a
#
_entry.id   5ab5ef814878ae05726e05391d0b420a
#
_cell.length_a   1.000
_cell.length_b   1.000
_cell.length_c   1.000
_cell.angle_alpha   90.00
_cell.angle_beta   90.00
_cell.angle_gamma   90.00
#
_symmetry.space_group_name_H-M   'P 1'
#
loop_
_entity.id
_entity.type
_entity.pdbx_description
1 polymer ?
#
loop_
_entity_poly.entity_id
_entity_poly.type
_entity_poly.pdbx_seq_one_letter_code
_entity_poly.pdbx_strand_id
1 'polypeptide(L)'
;FDLYWNEQKQALVHSRIAGQQTDNVTRYANMFSIFFGYFNEQQKQAVKQSVLLNDKIQKITTPYMRFYELEALCALGEQDYVLREMKDYWGGMLKLGATSFWEEYNPSKKGTEHYSMYGREFGKSLCHAWGASPLYLLGKYYLGVKPTAPGYATYTVEPNLGGLQWMKGTVPASNGEISLDVSKEQLKIKSTTGEG
;
A
#
# COMPACT_ATOMS: atom_id res chain seq x y z
N PHE A 1 -2.18 -6.91 22.78
CA PHE A 1 -3.21 -6.37 21.87
C PHE A 1 -4.51 -6.05 22.62
N ASP A 2 -5.03 -6.93 23.48
CA ASP A 2 -6.31 -6.79 24.17
C ASP A 2 -6.44 -5.47 24.93
N LEU A 3 -5.36 -4.96 25.52
CA LEU A 3 -5.34 -3.69 26.22
C LEU A 3 -5.61 -2.47 25.33
N TYR A 4 -5.38 -2.58 24.02
CA TYR A 4 -5.54 -1.50 23.05
C TYR A 4 -6.72 -1.71 22.10
N TRP A 5 -7.28 -2.92 22.03
CA TRP A 5 -8.49 -3.17 21.25
C TRP A 5 -9.70 -2.50 21.89
N ASN A 6 -10.45 -1.78 21.08
CA ASN A 6 -11.67 -1.10 21.51
C ASN A 6 -12.88 -1.66 20.76
N GLU A 7 -13.77 -2.33 21.48
CA GLU A 7 -14.92 -3.00 20.89
C GLU A 7 -15.92 -2.03 20.23
N GLN A 8 -16.07 -0.83 20.78
CA GLN A 8 -17.00 0.16 20.19
C GLN A 8 -16.44 0.76 18.89
N LYS A 9 -15.12 0.93 18.82
CA LYS A 9 -14.43 1.48 17.65
C LYS A 9 -14.06 0.41 16.63
N GLN A 10 -14.09 -0.86 17.01
CA GLN A 10 -13.62 -2.01 16.22
C GLN A 10 -12.21 -1.78 15.66
N ALA A 11 -11.31 -1.31 16.53
CA ALA A 11 -9.96 -0.89 16.19
C ALA A 11 -9.04 -0.86 17.40
N LEU A 12 -7.73 -0.89 17.18
CA LEU A 12 -6.74 -0.52 18.18
C LEU A 12 -6.73 1.01 18.36
N VAL A 13 -6.82 1.45 19.60
CA VAL A 13 -6.60 2.85 19.95
C VAL A 13 -5.10 3.19 19.93
N HIS A 14 -4.80 4.46 19.68
CA HIS A 14 -3.41 4.92 19.54
C HIS A 14 -2.59 4.76 20.82
N SER A 15 -3.17 5.01 21.98
CA SER A 15 -2.44 5.04 23.25
C SER A 15 -3.35 4.77 24.45
N ARG A 16 -2.70 4.55 25.60
CA ARG A 16 -3.33 4.50 26.92
C ARG A 16 -2.64 5.49 27.85
N ILE A 17 -3.43 6.19 28.64
CA ILE A 17 -2.96 7.14 29.65
C ILE A 17 -3.53 6.73 31.00
N ALA A 18 -2.70 6.61 32.01
CA ALA A 18 -3.07 6.14 33.34
C ALA A 18 -3.91 4.84 33.33
N GLY A 19 -3.57 3.90 32.43
CA GLY A 19 -4.29 2.64 32.29
C GLY A 19 -5.57 2.69 31.46
N GLN A 20 -6.04 3.86 31.04
CA GLN A 20 -7.26 4.06 30.26
C GLN A 20 -6.96 4.24 28.76
N GLN A 21 -7.79 3.66 27.90
CA GLN A 21 -7.68 3.86 26.45
C GLN A 21 -8.00 5.33 26.11
N THR A 22 -7.23 5.91 25.18
CA THR A 22 -7.55 7.21 24.59
C THR A 22 -8.57 7.04 23.47
N ASP A 23 -9.28 8.12 23.13
CA ASP A 23 -10.25 8.10 22.02
C ASP A 23 -9.62 8.12 20.63
N ASN A 24 -8.31 8.35 20.54
CA ASN A 24 -7.64 8.49 19.27
C ASN A 24 -7.40 7.12 18.62
N VAL A 25 -7.79 7.00 17.34
CA VAL A 25 -7.50 5.86 16.46
C VAL A 25 -6.65 6.36 15.30
N THR A 26 -5.56 5.68 15.03
CA THR A 26 -4.70 5.97 13.89
C THR A 26 -4.58 4.75 12.97
N ARG A 27 -4.16 4.96 11.73
CA ARG A 27 -3.95 3.88 10.76
C ARG A 27 -2.77 2.98 11.14
N TYR A 28 -1.74 3.50 11.81
CA TYR A 28 -0.46 2.83 12.03
C TYR A 28 -0.57 1.49 12.76
N ALA A 29 -1.04 1.46 14.01
CA ALA A 29 -1.14 0.23 14.77
C ALA A 29 -2.07 -0.79 14.09
N ASN A 30 -3.14 -0.30 13.48
CA ASN A 30 -4.17 -1.09 12.82
C ASN A 30 -3.66 -1.73 11.52
N MET A 31 -3.01 -0.97 10.63
CA MET A 31 -2.43 -1.53 9.40
C MET A 31 -1.29 -2.49 9.67
N PHE A 32 -0.41 -2.20 10.64
CA PHE A 32 0.66 -3.12 11.00
C PHE A 32 0.15 -4.42 11.61
N SER A 33 -0.94 -4.37 12.37
CA SER A 33 -1.55 -5.59 12.92
C SER A 33 -2.13 -6.50 11.82
N ILE A 34 -2.64 -5.92 10.72
CA ILE A 34 -3.03 -6.68 9.53
C ILE A 34 -1.78 -7.20 8.81
N PHE A 35 -0.82 -6.32 8.54
CA PHE A 35 0.40 -6.63 7.79
C PHE A 35 1.22 -7.77 8.40
N PHE A 36 1.36 -7.78 9.75
CA PHE A 36 2.10 -8.80 10.47
C PHE A 36 1.24 -9.99 10.93
N GLY A 37 -0.04 -10.05 10.56
CA GLY A 37 -0.90 -11.19 10.85
C GLY A 37 -1.30 -11.31 12.33
N TYR A 38 -1.35 -10.22 13.08
CA TYR A 38 -1.74 -10.24 14.50
C TYR A 38 -3.25 -10.28 14.72
N PHE A 39 -4.04 -9.89 13.73
CA PHE A 39 -5.50 -9.93 13.79
C PHE A 39 -6.05 -11.24 13.24
N ASN A 40 -7.12 -11.73 13.85
CA ASN A 40 -7.98 -12.75 13.24
C ASN A 40 -8.80 -12.14 12.08
N GLU A 41 -9.49 -13.00 11.31
CA GLU A 41 -10.24 -12.55 10.12
C GLU A 41 -11.36 -11.55 10.46
N GLN A 42 -12.04 -11.73 11.59
CA GLN A 42 -13.09 -10.81 12.03
C GLN A 42 -12.52 -9.42 12.33
N GLN A 43 -11.41 -9.36 13.06
CA GLN A 43 -10.71 -8.11 13.38
C GLN A 43 -10.16 -7.43 12.12
N LYS A 44 -9.59 -8.19 11.18
CA LYS A 44 -9.12 -7.66 9.89
C LYS A 44 -10.26 -6.97 9.12
N GLN A 45 -11.43 -7.60 9.01
CA GLN A 45 -12.57 -7.01 8.33
C GLN A 45 -13.14 -5.81 9.07
N ALA A 46 -13.20 -5.86 10.40
CA ALA A 46 -13.62 -4.74 11.23
C ALA A 46 -12.71 -3.53 11.03
N VAL A 47 -11.40 -3.69 11.18
CA VAL A 47 -10.40 -2.62 11.01
C VAL A 47 -10.36 -2.10 9.57
N LYS A 48 -10.54 -2.96 8.57
CA LYS A 48 -10.68 -2.53 7.17
C LYS A 48 -11.75 -1.44 7.05
N GLN A 49 -12.93 -1.67 7.62
CA GLN A 49 -14.06 -0.74 7.51
C GLN A 49 -13.93 0.45 8.47
N SER A 50 -13.57 0.19 9.73
CA SER A 50 -13.55 1.22 10.77
C SER A 50 -12.38 2.20 10.65
N VAL A 51 -11.24 1.75 10.04
CA VAL A 51 -10.00 2.53 9.99
C VAL A 51 -9.51 2.76 8.56
N LEU A 52 -9.23 1.69 7.80
CA LEU A 52 -8.48 1.83 6.54
C LEU A 52 -9.32 2.42 5.40
N LEU A 53 -10.61 2.09 5.32
CA LEU A 53 -11.56 2.65 4.36
C LEU A 53 -12.35 3.84 4.93
N ASN A 54 -12.10 4.23 6.18
CA ASN A 54 -12.82 5.32 6.83
C ASN A 54 -12.12 6.66 6.59
N ASP A 55 -12.74 7.53 5.79
CA ASP A 55 -12.20 8.87 5.47
C ASP A 55 -12.15 9.84 6.67
N LYS A 56 -12.83 9.52 7.79
CA LYS A 56 -12.73 10.30 9.03
C LYS A 56 -11.43 10.05 9.79
N ILE A 57 -10.76 8.92 9.54
CA ILE A 57 -9.46 8.63 10.12
C ILE A 57 -8.38 9.28 9.24
N GLN A 58 -7.55 10.10 9.86
CA GLN A 58 -6.51 10.87 9.17
C GLN A 58 -5.67 9.98 8.23
N LYS A 59 -5.61 10.38 6.97
CA LYS A 59 -4.79 9.68 5.95
C LYS A 59 -3.29 9.93 6.18
N ILE A 60 -2.50 8.94 5.85
CA ILE A 60 -1.05 9.03 5.87
C ILE A 60 -0.59 9.84 4.66
N THR A 61 0.33 10.79 4.87
CA THR A 61 0.85 11.67 3.81
C THR A 61 2.24 11.30 3.29
N THR A 62 2.94 10.38 3.97
CA THR A 62 4.24 9.89 3.53
C THR A 62 4.09 8.58 2.75
N PRO A 63 4.70 8.43 1.57
CA PRO A 63 4.54 7.22 0.74
C PRO A 63 5.17 5.98 1.39
N TYR A 64 6.17 6.17 2.25
CA TYR A 64 6.78 5.10 3.05
C TYR A 64 5.74 4.35 3.89
N MET A 65 4.95 5.08 4.68
CA MET A 65 3.93 4.46 5.52
C MET A 65 2.66 4.08 4.75
N ARG A 66 2.34 4.81 3.68
CA ARG A 66 1.25 4.40 2.77
C ARG A 66 1.49 3.04 2.13
N PHE A 67 2.73 2.65 1.91
CA PHE A 67 3.05 1.32 1.42
C PHE A 67 2.40 0.22 2.28
N TYR A 68 2.61 0.25 3.59
CA TYR A 68 2.07 -0.76 4.50
C TYR A 68 0.54 -0.74 4.55
N GLU A 69 -0.06 0.45 4.51
CA GLU A 69 -1.51 0.61 4.43
C GLU A 69 -2.09 -0.03 3.16
N LEU A 70 -1.52 0.30 2.01
CA LEU A 70 -1.99 -0.20 0.71
C LEU A 70 -1.71 -1.69 0.54
N GLU A 71 -0.61 -2.20 1.08
CA GLU A 71 -0.33 -3.63 1.07
C GLU A 71 -1.34 -4.40 1.94
N ALA A 72 -1.65 -3.91 3.14
CA ALA A 72 -2.69 -4.50 3.98
C ALA A 72 -4.04 -4.52 3.27
N LEU A 73 -4.41 -3.45 2.58
CA LEU A 73 -5.66 -3.39 1.79
C LEU A 73 -5.63 -4.34 0.58
N CYS A 74 -4.53 -4.45 -0.15
CA CYS A 74 -4.38 -5.43 -1.22
C CYS A 74 -4.52 -6.87 -0.70
N ALA A 75 -3.92 -7.18 0.45
CA ALA A 75 -4.05 -8.50 1.08
C ALA A 75 -5.50 -8.82 1.50
N LEU A 76 -6.32 -7.79 1.71
CA LEU A 76 -7.74 -7.90 2.02
C LEU A 76 -8.68 -7.82 0.79
N GLY A 77 -8.12 -7.85 -0.42
CA GLY A 77 -8.88 -7.89 -1.66
C GLY A 77 -9.35 -6.53 -2.19
N GLU A 78 -8.81 -5.41 -1.67
CA GLU A 78 -9.24 -4.05 -2.01
C GLU A 78 -8.45 -3.41 -3.16
N GLN A 79 -8.07 -4.19 -4.19
CA GLN A 79 -7.26 -3.71 -5.32
C GLN A 79 -7.89 -2.54 -6.06
N ASP A 80 -9.21 -2.49 -6.20
CA ASP A 80 -9.92 -1.36 -6.81
C ASP A 80 -9.72 -0.06 -6.03
N TYR A 81 -9.84 -0.12 -4.71
CA TYR A 81 -9.61 1.02 -3.84
C TYR A 81 -8.14 1.45 -3.89
N VAL A 82 -7.21 0.50 -3.77
CA VAL A 82 -5.77 0.78 -3.81
C VAL A 82 -5.35 1.41 -5.15
N LEU A 83 -5.92 0.97 -6.27
CA LEU A 83 -5.65 1.57 -7.59
C LEU A 83 -6.08 3.04 -7.64
N ARG A 84 -7.25 3.37 -7.08
CA ARG A 84 -7.71 4.78 -6.99
C ARG A 84 -6.77 5.60 -6.11
N GLU A 85 -6.41 5.09 -4.93
CA GLU A 85 -5.46 5.77 -4.02
C GLU A 85 -4.09 5.99 -4.67
N MET A 86 -3.57 5.01 -5.44
CA MET A 86 -2.33 5.19 -6.21
C MET A 86 -2.47 6.29 -7.26
N LYS A 87 -3.57 6.31 -8.02
CA LYS A 87 -3.83 7.34 -9.04
C LYS A 87 -3.97 8.73 -8.42
N ASP A 88 -4.60 8.84 -7.28
CA ASP A 88 -4.81 10.13 -6.60
C ASP A 88 -3.53 10.63 -5.96
N TYR A 89 -2.81 9.78 -5.24
CA TYR A 89 -1.64 10.16 -4.47
C TYR A 89 -0.41 10.38 -5.39
N TRP A 90 0.06 9.36 -6.10
CA TRP A 90 1.21 9.49 -7.00
C TRP A 90 0.85 10.25 -8.29
N GLY A 91 -0.35 10.09 -8.80
CA GLY A 91 -0.86 10.90 -9.89
C GLY A 91 -0.98 12.38 -9.51
N GLY A 92 -1.24 12.72 -8.25
CA GLY A 92 -1.16 14.06 -7.72
C GLY A 92 0.24 14.67 -7.82
N MET A 93 1.27 13.90 -7.47
CA MET A 93 2.67 14.31 -7.67
C MET A 93 2.98 14.57 -9.15
N LEU A 94 2.53 13.68 -10.06
CA LEU A 94 2.73 13.84 -11.51
C LEU A 94 2.07 15.12 -12.03
N LYS A 95 0.87 15.48 -11.57
CA LYS A 95 0.19 16.73 -11.94
C LYS A 95 0.95 17.98 -11.51
N LEU A 96 1.79 17.88 -10.49
CA LEU A 96 2.68 18.92 -10.01
C LEU A 96 4.07 18.91 -10.69
N GLY A 97 4.26 18.06 -11.71
CA GLY A 97 5.49 17.97 -12.48
C GLY A 97 6.53 17.01 -11.91
N ALA A 98 6.14 16.06 -11.05
CA ALA A 98 7.08 15.06 -10.53
C ALA A 98 7.64 14.20 -11.67
N THR A 99 8.96 14.03 -11.68
CA THR A 99 9.71 13.13 -12.58
C THR A 99 10.31 11.95 -11.83
N SER A 100 10.18 11.95 -10.51
CA SER A 100 10.60 10.87 -9.60
C SER A 100 9.66 10.81 -8.39
N PHE A 101 9.85 9.83 -7.52
CA PHE A 101 9.06 9.68 -6.30
C PHE A 101 9.45 10.71 -5.25
N TRP A 102 8.44 11.42 -4.70
CA TRP A 102 8.64 12.42 -3.66
C TRP A 102 8.59 11.80 -2.26
N GLU A 103 9.24 12.47 -1.32
CA GLU A 103 9.28 12.11 0.10
C GLU A 103 7.90 12.19 0.79
N GLU A 104 7.04 13.11 0.34
CA GLU A 104 5.71 13.34 0.89
C GLU A 104 4.83 14.03 -0.15
N TYR A 105 3.55 13.68 -0.16
CA TYR A 105 2.52 14.41 -0.89
C TYR A 105 1.29 14.62 0.00
N ASN A 106 0.84 15.85 0.08
CA ASN A 106 -0.40 16.20 0.77
C ASN A 106 -1.27 17.04 -0.19
N PRO A 107 -2.43 16.53 -0.64
CA PRO A 107 -3.29 17.22 -1.58
C PRO A 107 -3.89 18.53 -1.04
N SER A 108 -3.86 18.74 0.29
CA SER A 108 -4.35 19.97 0.92
C SER A 108 -3.39 21.14 0.80
N LYS A 109 -2.10 20.89 0.49
CA LYS A 109 -1.09 21.92 0.26
C LYS A 109 -1.32 22.64 -1.06
N LYS A 110 -0.85 23.89 -1.17
CA LYS A 110 -1.00 24.74 -2.36
C LYS A 110 0.32 25.40 -2.74
N GLY A 111 0.51 25.61 -4.06
CA GLY A 111 1.68 26.32 -4.58
C GLY A 111 2.99 25.73 -4.06
N THR A 112 3.88 26.60 -3.56
CA THR A 112 5.21 26.21 -3.05
C THR A 112 5.17 25.38 -1.76
N GLU A 113 4.04 25.34 -1.03
CA GLU A 113 3.89 24.49 0.14
C GLU A 113 4.09 23.01 -0.18
N HIS A 114 3.80 22.58 -1.43
CA HIS A 114 4.05 21.21 -1.87
C HIS A 114 5.54 20.81 -1.78
N TYR A 115 6.46 21.76 -1.79
CA TYR A 115 7.92 21.55 -1.75
C TYR A 115 8.49 21.75 -0.35
N SER A 116 7.72 22.33 0.57
CA SER A 116 8.17 22.64 1.91
C SER A 116 8.15 21.42 2.82
N MET A 117 9.21 21.27 3.64
CA MET A 117 9.32 20.23 4.66
C MET A 117 10.36 20.64 5.71
N TYR A 118 10.23 20.13 6.91
CA TYR A 118 11.19 20.39 8.01
C TYR A 118 11.41 21.87 8.32
N GLY A 119 10.38 22.71 8.17
CA GLY A 119 10.46 24.15 8.38
C GLY A 119 11.23 24.93 7.29
N ARG A 120 11.47 24.31 6.12
CA ARG A 120 12.16 24.93 4.98
C ARG A 120 11.23 24.92 3.76
N GLU A 121 11.18 26.05 3.03
CA GLU A 121 10.31 26.23 1.87
C GLU A 121 10.55 25.18 0.75
N PHE A 122 11.81 24.80 0.51
CA PHE A 122 12.20 23.77 -0.45
C PHE A 122 12.94 22.60 0.23
N GLY A 123 12.49 22.22 1.42
CA GLY A 123 13.17 21.21 2.23
C GLY A 123 12.80 19.76 1.87
N LYS A 124 11.78 19.57 1.04
CA LYS A 124 11.31 18.23 0.64
C LYS A 124 12.25 17.59 -0.38
N SER A 125 12.57 16.32 -0.18
CA SER A 125 13.23 15.53 -1.21
C SER A 125 12.24 15.18 -2.32
N LEU A 126 12.58 15.55 -3.56
CA LEU A 126 11.79 15.22 -4.76
C LEU A 126 12.29 13.98 -5.48
N CYS A 127 13.32 13.31 -4.97
CA CYS A 127 13.82 12.02 -5.43
C CYS A 127 14.08 11.13 -4.22
N HIS A 128 13.06 10.40 -3.77
CA HIS A 128 13.07 9.66 -2.51
C HIS A 128 12.63 8.21 -2.73
N ALA A 129 13.57 7.28 -2.56
CA ALA A 129 13.39 5.86 -2.91
C ALA A 129 12.20 5.18 -2.22
N TRP A 130 11.90 5.54 -0.98
CA TRP A 130 10.75 4.95 -0.27
C TRP A 130 9.36 5.30 -0.86
N GLY A 131 9.33 6.19 -1.86
CA GLY A 131 8.12 6.49 -2.62
C GLY A 131 7.77 5.46 -3.70
N ALA A 132 8.65 4.50 -4.00
CA ALA A 132 8.54 3.59 -5.15
C ALA A 132 7.61 2.38 -4.92
N SER A 133 6.86 2.34 -3.84
CA SER A 133 5.95 1.23 -3.50
C SER A 133 4.93 0.82 -4.57
N PRO A 134 4.43 1.69 -5.48
CA PRO A 134 3.54 1.24 -6.54
C PRO A 134 4.10 0.10 -7.39
N LEU A 135 5.41 0.08 -7.66
CA LEU A 135 6.03 -0.99 -8.45
C LEU A 135 5.91 -2.35 -7.78
N TYR A 136 6.15 -2.40 -6.47
CA TYR A 136 5.99 -3.62 -5.69
C TYR A 136 4.52 -4.09 -5.63
N LEU A 137 3.61 -3.17 -5.35
CA LEU A 137 2.18 -3.49 -5.27
C LEU A 137 1.63 -4.01 -6.61
N LEU A 138 2.01 -3.36 -7.72
CA LEU A 138 1.61 -3.79 -9.05
C LEU A 138 2.14 -5.18 -9.40
N GLY A 139 3.39 -5.49 -9.08
CA GLY A 139 3.97 -6.83 -9.29
C GLY A 139 3.30 -7.91 -8.45
N LYS A 140 3.22 -7.69 -7.13
CA LYS A 140 2.75 -8.68 -6.17
C LYS A 140 1.23 -8.91 -6.21
N TYR A 141 0.44 -7.85 -6.36
CA TYR A 141 -1.01 -7.93 -6.16
C TYR A 141 -1.82 -7.79 -7.44
N TYR A 142 -1.36 -7.03 -8.44
CA TYR A 142 -2.10 -6.87 -9.70
C TYR A 142 -1.65 -7.88 -10.76
N LEU A 143 -0.34 -8.03 -10.99
CA LEU A 143 0.19 -9.16 -11.75
C LEU A 143 0.12 -10.47 -10.96
N GLY A 144 0.05 -10.38 -9.64
CA GLY A 144 -0.17 -11.50 -8.75
C GLY A 144 1.02 -12.44 -8.58
N VAL A 145 2.23 -11.98 -8.87
CA VAL A 145 3.45 -12.81 -8.77
C VAL A 145 3.96 -12.80 -7.33
N LYS A 146 3.90 -13.95 -6.67
CA LYS A 146 4.29 -14.11 -5.27
C LYS A 146 5.32 -15.22 -5.12
N PRO A 147 6.51 -14.96 -4.55
CA PRO A 147 7.50 -16.01 -4.31
C PRO A 147 6.98 -17.00 -3.25
N THR A 148 7.15 -18.29 -3.51
CA THR A 148 6.93 -19.38 -2.56
C THR A 148 8.24 -19.99 -2.07
N ALA A 149 9.36 -19.63 -2.72
CA ALA A 149 10.71 -19.93 -2.26
C ALA A 149 11.64 -18.71 -2.49
N PRO A 150 12.77 -18.62 -1.76
CA PRO A 150 13.73 -17.53 -1.92
C PRO A 150 14.14 -17.30 -3.36
N GLY A 151 14.25 -16.02 -3.75
CA GLY A 151 14.71 -15.63 -5.08
C GLY A 151 13.75 -15.98 -6.23
N TYR A 152 12.47 -16.26 -5.94
CA TYR A 152 11.51 -16.78 -6.91
C TYR A 152 11.93 -18.13 -7.53
N ALA A 153 12.61 -18.99 -6.76
CA ALA A 153 12.91 -20.37 -7.21
C ALA A 153 11.63 -21.15 -7.51
N THR A 154 10.59 -20.91 -6.71
CA THR A 154 9.18 -21.24 -7.02
C THR A 154 8.30 -20.02 -6.71
N TYR A 155 7.18 -19.89 -7.41
CA TYR A 155 6.25 -18.75 -7.24
C TYR A 155 4.84 -19.14 -7.66
N THR A 156 3.85 -18.36 -7.20
CA THR A 156 2.48 -18.41 -7.71
C THR A 156 2.17 -17.19 -8.56
N VAL A 157 1.21 -17.34 -9.47
CA VAL A 157 0.68 -16.25 -10.30
C VAL A 157 -0.83 -16.21 -10.14
N GLU A 158 -1.31 -15.22 -9.43
CA GLU A 158 -2.73 -15.01 -9.12
C GLU A 158 -3.12 -13.54 -9.41
N PRO A 159 -3.33 -13.17 -10.69
CA PRO A 159 -3.61 -11.79 -11.06
C PRO A 159 -4.94 -11.29 -10.47
N ASN A 160 -4.92 -10.05 -9.99
CA ASN A 160 -6.13 -9.31 -9.68
C ASN A 160 -6.00 -7.89 -10.25
N LEU A 161 -6.62 -7.67 -11.40
CA LEU A 161 -6.49 -6.40 -12.12
C LEU A 161 -7.22 -5.22 -11.44
N GLY A 162 -8.05 -5.47 -10.41
CA GLY A 162 -8.93 -4.45 -9.89
C GLY A 162 -9.74 -3.85 -11.04
N GLY A 163 -9.84 -2.51 -11.10
CA GLY A 163 -10.52 -1.80 -12.18
C GLY A 163 -9.79 -1.70 -13.52
N LEU A 164 -8.61 -2.33 -13.67
CA LEU A 164 -7.89 -2.36 -14.95
C LEU A 164 -8.51 -3.39 -15.91
N GLN A 165 -8.48 -3.08 -17.21
CA GLN A 165 -8.92 -4.02 -18.24
C GLN A 165 -7.82 -5.02 -18.61
N TRP A 166 -6.58 -4.56 -18.56
CA TRP A 166 -5.38 -5.34 -18.85
C TRP A 166 -4.17 -4.77 -18.13
N MET A 167 -3.15 -5.58 -17.98
CA MET A 167 -1.83 -5.17 -17.48
C MET A 167 -0.74 -6.03 -18.09
N LYS A 168 0.37 -5.40 -18.46
CA LYS A 168 1.62 -6.07 -18.85
C LYS A 168 2.73 -5.63 -17.93
N GLY A 169 3.58 -6.56 -17.57
CA GLY A 169 4.72 -6.23 -16.72
C GLY A 169 5.68 -7.40 -16.56
N THR A 170 6.84 -7.08 -16.01
CA THR A 170 7.89 -8.03 -15.72
C THR A 170 8.27 -7.91 -14.25
N VAL A 171 8.33 -9.04 -13.56
CA VAL A 171 8.81 -9.14 -12.18
C VAL A 171 10.22 -9.74 -12.23
N PRO A 172 11.24 -9.02 -11.72
CA PRO A 172 12.61 -9.54 -11.68
C PRO A 172 12.72 -10.68 -10.66
N ALA A 173 13.52 -11.68 -10.98
CA ALA A 173 13.86 -12.80 -10.13
C ALA A 173 15.38 -12.99 -10.10
N SER A 174 15.92 -13.79 -9.16
CA SER A 174 17.36 -13.91 -8.93
C SER A 174 18.15 -14.32 -10.17
N ASN A 175 17.59 -15.17 -11.03
CA ASN A 175 18.27 -15.73 -12.21
C ASN A 175 17.51 -15.44 -13.51
N GLY A 176 16.68 -14.38 -13.55
CA GLY A 176 15.92 -14.04 -14.73
C GLY A 176 14.71 -13.16 -14.45
N GLU A 177 13.64 -13.36 -15.20
CA GLU A 177 12.43 -12.56 -15.11
C GLU A 177 11.16 -13.39 -15.33
N ILE A 178 10.05 -12.90 -14.79
CA ILE A 178 8.70 -13.44 -14.97
C ILE A 178 7.89 -12.35 -15.64
N SER A 179 7.61 -12.51 -16.94
CA SER A 179 6.86 -11.56 -17.74
C SER A 179 5.41 -12.00 -17.90
N LEU A 180 4.47 -11.09 -17.69
CA LEU A 180 3.04 -11.34 -17.77
C LEU A 180 2.36 -10.38 -18.75
N ASP A 181 1.37 -10.92 -19.47
CA ASP A 181 0.38 -10.18 -20.25
C ASP A 181 -0.98 -10.68 -19.82
N VAL A 182 -1.68 -9.85 -19.04
CA VAL A 182 -2.92 -10.21 -18.35
C VAL A 182 -4.06 -9.33 -18.83
N SER A 183 -5.18 -9.91 -19.17
CA SER A 183 -6.47 -9.25 -19.37
C SER A 183 -7.56 -10.01 -18.64
N LYS A 184 -8.80 -9.50 -18.69
CA LYS A 184 -9.95 -10.23 -18.12
C LYS A 184 -10.22 -11.59 -18.78
N GLU A 185 -9.73 -11.76 -20.02
CA GLU A 185 -10.02 -12.94 -20.85
C GLU A 185 -8.79 -13.84 -21.01
N GLN A 186 -7.58 -13.33 -20.74
CA GLN A 186 -6.35 -14.05 -21.08
C GLN A 186 -5.25 -13.78 -20.03
N LEU A 187 -4.51 -14.85 -19.70
CA LEU A 187 -3.27 -14.81 -18.96
C LEU A 187 -2.17 -15.45 -19.80
N LYS A 188 -1.13 -14.70 -20.13
CA LYS A 188 0.10 -15.21 -20.74
C LYS A 188 1.25 -14.99 -19.77
N ILE A 189 2.01 -16.05 -19.53
CA ILE A 189 3.20 -16.03 -18.66
C ILE A 189 4.40 -16.50 -19.50
N LYS A 190 5.50 -15.76 -19.40
CA LYS A 190 6.80 -16.18 -19.89
C LYS A 190 7.80 -16.04 -18.74
N SER A 191 8.43 -17.13 -18.36
CA SER A 191 9.47 -17.15 -17.33
C SER A 191 10.80 -17.60 -17.92
N THR A 192 11.87 -16.93 -17.49
CA THR A 192 13.26 -17.34 -17.75
C THR A 192 13.95 -17.80 -16.47
N THR A 193 13.20 -17.91 -15.36
CA THR A 193 13.66 -18.35 -14.05
C THR A 193 12.63 -19.29 -13.42
N GLY A 194 13.09 -20.23 -12.57
CA GLY A 194 12.25 -21.06 -11.72
C GLY A 194 11.10 -21.78 -12.43
N GLU A 195 10.39 -22.59 -11.67
CA GLU A 195 9.12 -23.19 -12.06
C GLU A 195 7.97 -22.39 -11.44
N GLY A 196 6.94 -22.10 -12.23
CA GLY A 196 5.72 -21.43 -11.83
C GLY A 196 4.59 -22.37 -11.50
#